data_7e58388f40224af1adf7e3fe8b09740d
#
_entry.id   7e58388f40224af1adf7e3fe8b09740d
#
_cell.length_a   1.000
_cell.length_b   1.000
_cell.length_c   1.000
_cell.angle_alpha   90.00
_cell.angle_beta   90.00
_cell.angle_gamma   90.00
#
_symmetry.space_group_name_H-M   'P 1'
#
loop_
_entity.id
_entity.type
_entity.pdbx_description
1 polymer ?
#
loop_
_entity_poly.entity_id
_entity_poly.type
_entity_poly.pdbx_seq_one_letter_code
_entity_poly.pdbx_strand_id
1 'polypeptide(L)'
;MSKPLIVIADMDTAYLAELENKFLVELGDRAELEIISDPEYFEQFFSNPVTAEIVAVNENLYTNALQRQDIQNLFILSEHQEQGRTEELSVSRVYKYYGIKELYNELTYKSQ
;
A
#
# COMPACT_ATOMS: atom_id res chain seq x y z
N MET A 1 6.54 -20.67 -9.03
CA MET A 1 6.34 -19.84 -7.84
C MET A 1 5.70 -18.53 -8.21
N SER A 2 4.71 -18.14 -7.46
CA SER A 2 4.06 -16.89 -7.73
C SER A 2 4.87 -15.74 -7.15
N LYS A 3 4.79 -14.60 -7.80
CA LYS A 3 5.45 -13.40 -7.33
C LYS A 3 4.65 -12.77 -6.21
N PRO A 4 5.31 -12.08 -5.29
CA PRO A 4 4.56 -11.36 -4.27
C PRO A 4 3.73 -10.25 -4.91
N LEU A 5 2.54 -10.07 -4.37
CA LEU A 5 1.63 -9.03 -4.85
C LEU A 5 1.78 -7.81 -3.97
N ILE A 6 1.91 -6.66 -4.60
CA ILE A 6 1.98 -5.37 -3.90
C ILE A 6 0.84 -4.52 -4.43
N VAL A 7 -0.02 -4.06 -3.52
CA VAL A 7 -1.17 -3.24 -3.88
C VAL A 7 -0.95 -1.85 -3.32
N ILE A 8 -1.10 -0.85 -4.17
CA ILE A 8 -0.98 0.54 -3.75
C ILE A 8 -2.21 1.28 -4.23
N ALA A 9 -2.94 1.87 -3.30
CA ALA A 9 -4.21 2.51 -3.61
C ALA A 9 -4.23 3.94 -3.06
N ASP A 10 -4.48 4.89 -3.94
CA ASP A 10 -4.55 6.31 -3.58
C ASP A 10 -5.29 7.00 -4.72
N MET A 11 -5.95 8.10 -4.40
CA MET A 11 -6.70 8.79 -5.44
C MET A 11 -5.88 9.84 -6.17
N ASP A 12 -4.66 10.08 -5.72
CA ASP A 12 -3.74 11.02 -6.38
C ASP A 12 -2.95 10.26 -7.44
N THR A 13 -3.37 10.39 -8.69
CA THR A 13 -2.77 9.59 -9.76
C THR A 13 -1.32 9.98 -10.06
N ALA A 14 -0.96 11.25 -9.87
CA ALA A 14 0.43 11.66 -10.07
C ALA A 14 1.34 11.03 -9.03
N TYR A 15 0.87 10.99 -7.79
CA TYR A 15 1.60 10.36 -6.70
C TYR A 15 1.77 8.85 -6.97
N LEU A 16 0.68 8.22 -7.40
CA LEU A 16 0.73 6.79 -7.70
C LEU A 16 1.71 6.48 -8.82
N ALA A 17 1.75 7.33 -9.83
CA ALA A 17 2.66 7.09 -10.96
C ALA A 17 4.11 7.12 -10.51
N GLU A 18 4.45 8.07 -9.63
CA GLU A 18 5.81 8.15 -9.13
C GLU A 18 6.17 6.94 -8.27
N LEU A 19 5.25 6.52 -7.42
CA LEU A 19 5.50 5.38 -6.55
C LEU A 19 5.57 4.09 -7.34
N GLU A 20 4.68 3.94 -8.32
CA GLU A 20 4.71 2.78 -9.19
C GLU A 20 6.05 2.69 -9.92
N ASN A 21 6.53 3.81 -10.45
CA ASN A 21 7.81 3.82 -11.15
C ASN A 21 8.95 3.40 -10.23
N LYS A 22 8.92 3.85 -8.99
CA LYS A 22 9.95 3.49 -8.03
C LYS A 22 9.97 1.97 -7.79
N PHE A 23 8.79 1.38 -7.61
CA PHE A 23 8.71 -0.06 -7.43
C PHE A 23 9.18 -0.82 -8.67
N LEU A 24 8.82 -0.32 -9.85
CA LEU A 24 9.24 -0.99 -11.08
C LEU A 24 10.75 -0.92 -11.27
N VAL A 25 11.35 0.21 -10.95
CA VAL A 25 12.81 0.36 -11.07
C VAL A 25 13.54 -0.56 -10.09
N GLU A 26 13.04 -0.66 -8.88
CA GLU A 26 13.73 -1.42 -7.83
C GLU A 26 13.46 -2.92 -7.92
N LEU A 27 12.24 -3.31 -8.24
CA LEU A 27 11.86 -4.71 -8.18
C LEU A 27 11.71 -5.37 -9.55
N GLY A 28 11.49 -4.56 -10.59
CA GLY A 28 11.34 -5.10 -11.93
C GLY A 28 10.18 -6.09 -11.98
N ASP A 29 10.45 -7.28 -12.51
CA ASP A 29 9.41 -8.29 -12.62
C ASP A 29 9.44 -9.28 -11.46
N ARG A 30 10.11 -8.94 -10.37
CA ARG A 30 10.15 -9.82 -9.19
C ARG A 30 8.90 -9.69 -8.33
N ALA A 31 8.03 -8.74 -8.63
CA ALA A 31 6.79 -8.56 -7.89
C ALA A 31 5.69 -8.16 -8.86
N GLU A 32 4.45 -8.44 -8.46
CA GLU A 32 3.29 -7.96 -9.20
C GLU A 32 2.76 -6.72 -8.51
N LEU A 33 2.49 -5.70 -9.30
CA LEU A 33 1.96 -4.46 -8.78
C LEU A 33 0.52 -4.28 -9.20
N GLU A 34 -0.32 -3.93 -8.24
CA GLU A 34 -1.71 -3.55 -8.51
C GLU A 34 -1.85 -2.12 -8.05
N ILE A 35 -2.06 -1.20 -8.98
CA ILE A 35 -2.16 0.22 -8.68
C ILE A 35 -3.61 0.62 -8.85
N ILE A 36 -4.22 1.12 -7.78
CA ILE A 36 -5.64 1.41 -7.75
C ILE A 36 -5.87 2.88 -7.44
N SER A 37 -6.56 3.57 -8.32
CA SER A 37 -6.88 4.99 -8.12
C SER A 37 -8.37 5.25 -8.04
N ASP A 38 -9.20 4.25 -8.27
CA ASP A 38 -10.65 4.38 -8.29
C ASP A 38 -11.26 3.68 -7.07
N PRO A 39 -12.01 4.41 -6.22
CA PRO A 39 -12.61 3.77 -5.05
C PRO A 39 -13.54 2.61 -5.37
N GLU A 40 -14.26 2.68 -6.49
CA GLU A 40 -15.15 1.59 -6.87
C GLU A 40 -14.35 0.35 -7.22
N TYR A 41 -13.29 0.51 -7.99
CA TYR A 41 -12.45 -0.62 -8.33
C TYR A 41 -11.77 -1.19 -7.08
N PHE A 42 -11.37 -0.31 -6.17
CA PHE A 42 -10.77 -0.74 -4.91
C PHE A 42 -11.73 -1.66 -4.16
N GLU A 43 -12.98 -1.27 -4.08
CA GLU A 43 -13.97 -2.06 -3.39
C GLU A 43 -14.19 -3.40 -4.06
N GLN A 44 -14.26 -3.40 -5.40
CA GLN A 44 -14.41 -4.63 -6.15
C GLN A 44 -13.21 -5.56 -5.96
N PHE A 45 -12.01 -4.99 -6.00
CA PHE A 45 -10.79 -5.79 -5.88
C PHE A 45 -10.76 -6.53 -4.55
N PHE A 46 -11.11 -5.83 -3.47
CA PHE A 46 -11.06 -6.43 -2.14
C PHE A 46 -12.37 -7.10 -1.73
N SER A 47 -13.33 -7.21 -2.63
CA SER A 47 -14.53 -7.98 -2.34
C SER A 47 -14.26 -9.48 -2.46
N ASN A 48 -13.15 -9.86 -3.06
CA ASN A 48 -12.70 -11.25 -3.14
C ASN A 48 -11.53 -11.45 -2.20
N PRO A 49 -11.25 -12.69 -1.80
CA PRO A 49 -10.06 -12.94 -0.99
C PRO A 49 -8.79 -12.54 -1.73
N VAL A 50 -7.92 -11.82 -1.04
CA VAL A 50 -6.67 -11.33 -1.61
C VAL A 50 -5.52 -11.76 -0.72
N THR A 51 -4.47 -12.30 -1.35
CA THR A 51 -3.23 -12.61 -0.68
C THR A 51 -2.17 -11.67 -1.21
N ALA A 52 -1.60 -10.85 -0.34
CA ALA A 52 -0.65 -9.83 -0.75
C ALA A 52 0.49 -9.71 0.24
N GLU A 53 1.65 -9.38 -0.28
CA GLU A 53 2.82 -9.12 0.56
C GLU A 53 2.75 -7.75 1.19
N ILE A 54 2.36 -6.74 0.42
CA ILE A 54 2.28 -5.36 0.87
C ILE A 54 0.99 -4.76 0.33
N VAL A 55 0.25 -4.09 1.19
CA VAL A 55 -0.89 -3.26 0.77
C VAL A 55 -0.71 -1.90 1.41
N ALA A 56 -0.58 -0.87 0.57
CA ALA A 56 -0.47 0.50 1.04
C ALA A 56 -1.68 1.25 0.50
N VAL A 57 -2.50 1.77 1.39
CA VAL A 57 -3.79 2.33 1.00
C VAL A 57 -3.98 3.69 1.66
N ASN A 58 -4.44 4.66 0.87
CA ASN A 58 -4.73 6.00 1.38
C ASN A 58 -5.74 5.91 2.53
N GLU A 59 -5.56 6.76 3.52
CA GLU A 59 -6.41 6.72 4.72
C GLU A 59 -7.89 6.86 4.39
N ASN A 60 -8.22 7.53 3.29
CA ASN A 60 -9.62 7.73 2.90
C ASN A 60 -10.22 6.49 2.24
N LEU A 61 -9.39 5.55 1.84
CA LEU A 61 -9.87 4.29 1.24
C LEU A 61 -9.83 3.14 2.23
N TYR A 62 -9.10 3.29 3.31
CA TYR A 62 -8.90 2.21 4.26
C TYR A 62 -10.20 1.83 4.95
N THR A 63 -10.43 0.52 5.09
CA THR A 63 -11.53 0.00 5.92
C THR A 63 -10.99 -1.14 6.75
N ASN A 64 -11.65 -1.41 7.86
CA ASN A 64 -11.27 -2.52 8.73
C ASN A 64 -11.39 -3.87 8.05
N ALA A 65 -12.18 -3.94 6.99
CA ALA A 65 -12.33 -5.20 6.26
C ALA A 65 -11.00 -5.67 5.68
N LEU A 66 -10.07 -4.77 5.42
CA LEU A 66 -8.76 -5.15 4.92
C LEU A 66 -8.00 -6.03 5.90
N GLN A 67 -8.28 -5.92 7.18
CA GLN A 67 -7.59 -6.74 8.18
C GLN A 67 -8.01 -8.19 8.12
N ARG A 68 -9.09 -8.51 7.41
CA ARG A 68 -9.51 -9.90 7.22
C ARG A 68 -8.88 -10.54 6.00
N GLN A 69 -8.17 -9.77 5.20
CA GLN A 69 -7.48 -10.32 4.03
C GLN A 69 -6.13 -10.88 4.46
N ASP A 70 -5.57 -11.72 3.61
CA ASP A 70 -4.27 -12.33 3.86
C ASP A 70 -3.17 -11.39 3.41
N ILE A 71 -2.91 -10.36 4.21
CA ILE A 71 -1.94 -9.31 3.89
C ILE A 71 -0.81 -9.36 4.89
N GLN A 72 0.41 -9.51 4.40
CA GLN A 72 1.58 -9.59 5.27
C GLN A 72 1.88 -8.25 5.93
N ASN A 73 1.85 -7.18 5.16
CA ASN A 73 2.20 -5.86 5.66
C ASN A 73 1.18 -4.85 5.14
N LEU A 74 0.38 -4.32 6.05
CA LEU A 74 -0.69 -3.38 5.70
C LEU A 74 -0.32 -1.99 6.20
N PHE A 75 -0.30 -1.03 5.27
CA PHE A 75 0.06 0.34 5.57
C PHE A 75 -1.07 1.28 5.21
N ILE A 76 -1.24 2.32 6.02
CA ILE A 76 -2.13 3.42 5.71
C ILE A 76 -1.29 4.60 5.28
N LEU A 77 -1.53 5.08 4.05
CA LEU A 77 -0.85 6.26 3.53
C LEU A 77 -1.57 7.49 4.07
N SER A 78 -0.93 8.18 4.98
CA SER A 78 -1.55 9.28 5.71
C SER A 78 -1.31 10.61 5.03
N GLU A 79 -2.36 11.41 4.92
CA GLU A 79 -2.25 12.75 4.36
C GLU A 79 -1.66 13.73 5.36
N HIS A 80 -1.66 13.38 6.63
CA HIS A 80 -1.20 14.27 7.68
C HIS A 80 -0.09 13.61 8.48
N GLN A 81 0.87 14.41 8.89
CA GLN A 81 1.96 13.90 9.71
C GLN A 81 1.43 13.78 11.14
N GLU A 82 1.32 12.53 11.59
CA GLU A 82 0.74 12.22 12.88
C GLU A 82 1.79 12.38 13.98
N GLN A 83 1.37 12.93 15.10
CA GLN A 83 2.23 13.02 16.25
C GLN A 83 2.08 11.80 17.15
N GLY A 84 0.90 11.25 17.21
CA GLY A 84 0.67 10.10 18.04
C GLY A 84 0.85 8.82 17.24
N ARG A 85 0.46 7.75 17.86
CA ARG A 85 0.54 6.44 17.24
C ARG A 85 -0.83 5.86 17.14
N THR A 86 -1.03 5.13 16.05
CA THR A 86 -2.26 4.37 15.90
C THR A 86 -2.15 3.11 16.69
N GLU A 87 -3.24 2.67 17.24
CA GLU A 87 -3.25 1.47 18.07
C GLU A 87 -3.65 0.23 17.30
N GLU A 88 -3.77 0.34 15.99
CA GLU A 88 -4.05 -0.82 15.16
C GLU A 88 -2.84 -1.75 15.20
N LEU A 89 -3.04 -2.96 15.65
CA LEU A 89 -1.92 -3.85 15.91
C LEU A 89 -1.22 -4.31 14.65
N SER A 90 -1.95 -4.47 13.56
CA SER A 90 -1.36 -5.02 12.34
C SER A 90 -1.26 -4.00 11.23
N VAL A 91 -1.48 -2.73 11.54
CA VAL A 91 -1.51 -1.69 10.52
C VAL A 91 -0.55 -0.59 10.90
N SER A 92 0.29 -0.19 9.96
CA SER A 92 1.25 0.90 10.18
C SER A 92 0.83 2.11 9.38
N ARG A 93 0.98 3.30 9.98
CA ARG A 93 0.72 4.54 9.28
C ARG A 93 2.01 5.11 8.76
N VAL A 94 1.99 5.57 7.52
CA VAL A 94 3.15 6.19 6.89
C VAL A 94 2.69 7.50 6.26
N TYR A 95 3.42 8.57 6.55
CA TYR A 95 3.11 9.87 5.96
C TYR A 95 3.52 9.85 4.49
N LYS A 96 2.55 10.04 3.59
CA LYS A 96 2.79 9.81 2.17
C LYS A 96 3.68 10.86 1.51
N TYR A 97 3.93 11.99 2.18
CA TYR A 97 4.70 13.07 1.59
C TYR A 97 6.15 13.13 2.06
N TYR A 98 6.65 12.06 2.65
CA TYR A 98 8.06 12.01 3.04
C TYR A 98 9.02 11.97 1.85
N GLY A 99 8.54 11.62 0.69
CA GLY A 99 9.38 11.43 -0.46
C GLY A 99 9.26 10.00 -0.97
N ILE A 100 9.40 9.83 -2.27
CA ILE A 100 9.15 8.53 -2.87
C ILE A 100 10.19 7.50 -2.42
N LYS A 101 11.46 7.89 -2.35
CA LYS A 101 12.51 6.96 -1.93
C LYS A 101 12.29 6.51 -0.50
N GLU A 102 12.01 7.46 0.38
CA GLU A 102 11.79 7.15 1.80
C GLU A 102 10.56 6.28 1.97
N LEU A 103 9.52 6.58 1.22
CA LEU A 103 8.30 5.79 1.30
C LEU A 103 8.54 4.36 0.83
N TYR A 104 9.24 4.21 -0.30
CA TYR A 104 9.56 2.88 -0.80
C TYR A 104 10.32 2.07 0.26
N ASN A 105 11.32 2.72 0.89
CA ASN A 105 12.10 2.04 1.91
C ASN A 105 11.24 1.61 3.09
N GLU A 106 10.33 2.50 3.50
CA GLU A 106 9.47 2.18 4.63
C GLU A 106 8.54 1.02 4.30
N LEU A 107 7.96 1.01 3.11
CA LEU A 107 7.02 -0.01 2.73
C LEU A 107 7.69 -1.38 2.57
N THR A 108 8.93 -1.40 2.13
CA THR A 108 9.59 -2.68 1.86
C THR A 108 10.45 -3.17 3.00
N TYR A 109 10.75 -2.32 3.96
CA TYR A 109 11.63 -2.70 5.06
C TYR A 109 11.12 -3.91 5.82
N LYS A 110 9.84 -3.92 6.13
CA LYS A 110 9.28 -4.99 6.97
C LYS A 110 9.04 -6.28 6.21
N SER A 111 9.10 -6.24 4.89
CA SER A 111 8.87 -7.44 4.11
C SER A 111 10.16 -8.22 3.85
N GLN A 112 11.26 -7.77 4.41
CA GLN A 112 12.54 -8.45 4.24
C GLN A 112 12.81 -9.47 5.31
#